data_6d227bc1a96df61fd084b6a52aeba683
#
_entry.id   6d227bc1a96df61fd084b6a52aeba683
#
_cell.length_a   1.000
_cell.length_b   1.000
_cell.length_c   1.000
_cell.angle_alpha   90.00
_cell.angle_beta   90.00
_cell.angle_gamma   90.00
#
_symmetry.space_group_name_H-M   'P 1'
#
loop_
_entity.id
_entity.type
_entity.pdbx_description
1 polymer ?
#
loop_
_entity_poly.entity_id
_entity_poly.type
_entity_poly.pdbx_seq_one_letter_code
_entity_poly.pdbx_strand_id
1 'polypeptide(L)'
;DYDSSKASLWESTANQDKLVALWKKIAERYKDNEWIGGYDLINETNWDLPGGTLLREVFERITAAIREVDKNHIIYIEGNDYANNFTGLTPPWDDNMVYSFHKYWSTVNDDDLDWILPMRDQQNVPLWMGESGENSNTWYTRFISLLEKNDVGWAWWTIKKVGDIDSPFSVKLNPGYQKILDYWKGEGDKPTEEEAYAAMMKLADNLLIENCLYRKDIPDAMFRQTTTDEVIPYSKKQTIPGRIDLSDYDLGKNNFAYYDTSVSDNR
;
A
#
# COMPACT_ATOMS: atom_id res chain seq x y z
N ASP A 1 -10.15 -9.13 12.59
CA ASP A 1 -9.61 -10.04 13.60
C ASP A 1 -9.89 -11.49 13.19
N TYR A 2 -8.84 -12.28 12.95
CA TYR A 2 -8.96 -13.68 12.48
C TYR A 2 -9.14 -14.69 13.62
N ASP A 3 -9.14 -14.23 14.88
CA ASP A 3 -9.36 -15.09 16.05
C ASP A 3 -10.84 -15.07 16.44
N SER A 4 -11.61 -16.05 15.95
CA SER A 4 -13.05 -16.18 16.23
C SER A 4 -13.39 -16.44 17.71
N SER A 5 -12.40 -16.69 18.57
CA SER A 5 -12.59 -16.78 20.03
C SER A 5 -12.65 -15.42 20.71
N LYS A 6 -12.32 -14.34 20.01
CA LYS A 6 -12.34 -12.96 20.51
C LYS A 6 -13.40 -12.15 19.78
N ALA A 7 -14.07 -11.27 20.50
CA ALA A 7 -14.99 -10.33 19.90
C ALA A 7 -14.23 -9.38 18.96
N SER A 8 -14.70 -9.22 17.73
CA SER A 8 -14.18 -8.28 16.77
C SER A 8 -14.35 -6.83 17.24
N LEU A 9 -13.68 -5.89 16.57
CA LEU A 9 -13.90 -4.45 16.76
C LEU A 9 -15.40 -4.10 16.62
N TRP A 10 -16.06 -4.72 15.63
CA TRP A 10 -17.43 -4.39 15.24
C TRP A 10 -18.49 -4.98 16.20
N GLU A 11 -18.13 -6.00 16.98
CA GLU A 11 -19.01 -6.68 17.94
C GLU A 11 -18.79 -6.22 19.38
N SER A 12 -17.82 -5.36 19.65
CA SER A 12 -17.42 -4.96 21.00
C SER A 12 -17.25 -3.47 21.17
N THR A 13 -18.19 -2.81 21.81
CA THR A 13 -18.08 -1.39 22.22
C THR A 13 -16.81 -1.13 23.04
N ALA A 14 -16.44 -2.07 23.93
CA ALA A 14 -15.22 -1.94 24.70
C ALA A 14 -13.94 -1.93 23.85
N ASN A 15 -13.91 -2.68 22.73
CA ASN A 15 -12.80 -2.64 21.79
C ASN A 15 -12.82 -1.34 20.97
N GLN A 16 -13.98 -0.84 20.59
CA GLN A 16 -14.13 0.47 19.94
C GLN A 16 -13.64 1.59 20.87
N ASP A 17 -14.01 1.58 22.15
CA ASP A 17 -13.55 2.56 23.15
C ASP A 17 -12.02 2.56 23.30
N LYS A 18 -11.41 1.37 23.28
CA LYS A 18 -9.94 1.24 23.31
C LYS A 18 -9.30 1.83 22.05
N LEU A 19 -9.89 1.59 20.87
CA LEU A 19 -9.39 2.15 19.61
C LEU A 19 -9.48 3.67 19.60
N VAL A 20 -10.60 4.23 20.06
CA VAL A 20 -10.77 5.69 20.21
C VAL A 20 -9.72 6.28 21.15
N ALA A 21 -9.52 5.64 22.31
CA ALA A 21 -8.51 6.09 23.29
C ALA A 21 -7.08 5.96 22.74
N LEU A 22 -6.80 4.91 21.97
CA LEU A 22 -5.50 4.71 21.31
C LEU A 22 -5.22 5.83 20.30
N TRP A 23 -6.18 6.15 19.41
CA TRP A 23 -6.02 7.22 18.44
C TRP A 23 -5.85 8.59 19.08
N LYS A 24 -6.61 8.90 20.14
CA LYS A 24 -6.38 10.12 20.93
C LYS A 24 -4.96 10.19 21.47
N LYS A 25 -4.43 9.07 21.98
CA LYS A 25 -3.06 9.00 22.51
C LYS A 25 -1.99 9.15 21.42
N ILE A 26 -2.22 8.57 20.25
CA ILE A 26 -1.35 8.74 19.06
C ILE A 26 -1.35 10.22 18.64
N ALA A 27 -2.52 10.82 18.48
CA ALA A 27 -2.64 12.20 18.08
C ALA A 27 -2.01 13.17 19.12
N GLU A 28 -2.24 12.95 20.42
CA GLU A 28 -1.60 13.73 21.49
C GLU A 28 -0.06 13.70 21.40
N ARG A 29 0.50 12.53 21.02
CA ARG A 29 1.95 12.37 20.86
C ARG A 29 2.51 13.09 19.64
N TYR A 30 1.77 13.11 18.53
CA TYR A 30 2.29 13.55 17.25
C TYR A 30 1.72 14.87 16.73
N LYS A 31 0.79 15.52 17.44
CA LYS A 31 0.11 16.76 17.04
C LYS A 31 1.03 17.91 16.62
N ASP A 32 2.26 17.94 17.14
CA ASP A 32 3.24 18.99 16.87
C ASP A 32 4.32 18.52 15.85
N ASN A 33 4.16 17.34 15.25
CA ASN A 33 5.11 16.80 14.29
C ASN A 33 4.69 17.16 12.85
N GLU A 34 5.27 18.18 12.30
CA GLU A 34 5.02 18.70 10.94
C GLU A 34 5.40 17.73 9.79
N TRP A 35 6.15 16.65 10.09
CA TRP A 35 6.51 15.62 9.11
C TRP A 35 5.47 14.52 8.94
N ILE A 36 4.42 14.52 9.77
CA ILE A 36 3.27 13.63 9.65
C ILE A 36 2.16 14.39 8.91
N GLY A 37 1.73 13.87 7.75
CA GLY A 37 0.66 14.49 6.96
C GLY A 37 -0.72 14.32 7.59
N GLY A 38 -0.98 13.16 8.19
CA GLY A 38 -2.26 12.85 8.80
C GLY A 38 -2.33 11.45 9.39
N TYR A 39 -3.53 11.03 9.76
CA TYR A 39 -3.85 9.77 10.42
C TYR A 39 -4.82 8.97 9.56
N ASP A 40 -4.42 7.79 9.12
CA ASP A 40 -5.29 6.80 8.49
C ASP A 40 -5.85 5.88 9.58
N LEU A 41 -7.17 5.90 9.77
CA LEU A 41 -7.76 5.47 11.03
C LEU A 41 -7.94 3.96 11.16
N ILE A 42 -8.35 3.27 10.10
CA ILE A 42 -8.60 1.82 10.10
C ILE A 42 -8.30 1.27 8.73
N ASN A 43 -7.28 0.43 8.62
CA ASN A 43 -6.87 -0.19 7.37
C ASN A 43 -7.85 -1.29 6.93
N GLU A 44 -8.29 -1.22 5.69
CA GLU A 44 -9.00 -2.27 4.93
C GLU A 44 -10.12 -2.99 5.69
N THR A 45 -11.05 -2.23 6.23
CA THR A 45 -12.25 -2.85 6.83
C THR A 45 -12.92 -3.77 5.80
N ASN A 46 -13.16 -5.02 6.21
CA ASN A 46 -13.93 -6.00 5.44
C ASN A 46 -14.83 -6.78 6.40
N TRP A 47 -16.00 -6.23 6.70
CA TRP A 47 -16.95 -6.80 7.65
C TRP A 47 -18.37 -6.55 7.17
N ASP A 48 -19.31 -7.36 7.64
CA ASP A 48 -20.74 -7.12 7.38
C ASP A 48 -21.23 -5.89 8.18
N LEU A 49 -21.19 -4.74 7.54
CA LEU A 49 -21.53 -3.43 8.09
C LEU A 49 -22.62 -2.77 7.23
N PRO A 50 -23.88 -3.23 7.34
CA PRO A 50 -24.96 -2.79 6.46
C PRO A 50 -25.14 -1.26 6.51
N GLY A 51 -25.13 -0.65 5.33
CA GLY A 51 -25.31 0.80 5.16
C GLY A 51 -24.15 1.65 5.71
N GLY A 52 -23.05 1.05 6.19
CA GLY A 52 -21.88 1.76 6.70
C GLY A 52 -22.08 2.51 8.02
N THR A 53 -23.25 2.41 8.65
CA THR A 53 -23.61 3.21 9.83
C THR A 53 -22.64 3.01 10.99
N LEU A 54 -22.36 1.76 11.38
CA LEU A 54 -21.45 1.46 12.48
C LEU A 54 -20.00 1.87 12.15
N LEU A 55 -19.57 1.67 10.90
CA LEU A 55 -18.24 2.12 10.44
C LEU A 55 -18.11 3.64 10.60
N ARG A 56 -19.10 4.37 10.13
CA ARG A 56 -19.16 5.84 10.29
C ARG A 56 -19.13 6.26 11.76
N GLU A 57 -19.96 5.67 12.60
CA GLU A 57 -20.01 5.99 14.04
C GLU A 57 -18.65 5.81 14.72
N VAL A 58 -17.93 4.73 14.40
CA VAL A 58 -16.59 4.47 14.94
C VAL A 58 -15.59 5.53 14.43
N PHE A 59 -15.61 5.84 13.14
CA PHE A 59 -14.75 6.89 12.58
C PHE A 59 -15.04 8.27 13.17
N GLU A 60 -16.30 8.67 13.31
CA GLU A 60 -16.69 9.96 13.92
C GLU A 60 -16.21 10.06 15.38
N ARG A 61 -16.33 8.98 16.16
CA ARG A 61 -15.83 8.93 17.55
C ARG A 61 -14.31 9.06 17.62
N ILE A 62 -13.58 8.40 16.74
CA ILE A 62 -12.12 8.51 16.65
C ILE A 62 -11.73 9.93 16.25
N THR A 63 -12.35 10.48 15.21
CA THR A 63 -12.11 11.84 14.73
C THR A 63 -12.35 12.87 15.84
N ALA A 64 -13.47 12.77 16.54
CA ALA A 64 -13.77 13.68 17.66
C ALA A 64 -12.70 13.61 18.76
N ALA A 65 -12.24 12.41 19.12
CA ALA A 65 -11.20 12.24 20.13
C ALA A 65 -9.83 12.78 19.68
N ILE A 66 -9.47 12.63 18.40
CA ILE A 66 -8.28 13.24 17.80
C ILE A 66 -8.41 14.77 17.87
N ARG A 67 -9.55 15.34 17.47
CA ARG A 67 -9.78 16.78 17.40
C ARG A 67 -9.80 17.47 18.78
N GLU A 68 -9.91 16.72 19.86
CA GLU A 68 -9.69 17.28 21.21
C GLU A 68 -8.24 17.73 21.44
N VAL A 69 -7.28 17.08 20.80
CA VAL A 69 -5.83 17.28 21.03
C VAL A 69 -5.07 17.78 19.82
N ASP A 70 -5.58 17.51 18.61
CA ASP A 70 -4.94 17.84 17.34
C ASP A 70 -5.97 18.43 16.36
N LYS A 71 -5.73 19.67 15.92
CA LYS A 71 -6.61 20.42 15.00
C LYS A 71 -6.08 20.45 13.55
N ASN A 72 -4.84 19.98 13.32
CA ASN A 72 -4.09 20.29 12.12
C ASN A 72 -3.92 19.09 11.18
N HIS A 73 -3.68 17.88 11.71
CA HIS A 73 -3.41 16.72 10.88
C HIS A 73 -4.64 16.26 10.11
N ILE A 74 -4.42 15.80 8.89
CA ILE A 74 -5.47 15.25 8.01
C ILE A 74 -6.02 13.94 8.60
N ILE A 75 -7.32 13.73 8.47
CA ILE A 75 -7.97 12.46 8.81
C ILE A 75 -8.24 11.71 7.50
N TYR A 76 -7.62 10.54 7.33
CA TYR A 76 -7.87 9.65 6.20
C TYR A 76 -8.91 8.60 6.60
N ILE A 77 -9.89 8.41 5.74
CA ILE A 77 -11.00 7.50 5.94
C ILE A 77 -11.05 6.49 4.80
N GLU A 78 -10.92 5.23 5.16
CA GLU A 78 -11.07 4.13 4.21
C GLU A 78 -12.52 3.61 4.17
N GLY A 79 -12.92 3.13 3.00
CA GLY A 79 -14.20 2.43 2.84
C GLY A 79 -14.21 1.03 3.44
N ASN A 80 -15.39 0.42 3.55
CA ASN A 80 -15.51 -1.04 3.74
C ASN A 80 -15.05 -1.78 2.46
N ASP A 81 -15.10 -3.11 2.45
CA ASP A 81 -14.70 -3.94 1.31
C ASP A 81 -13.29 -3.61 0.83
N TYR A 82 -12.29 -3.69 1.75
CA TYR A 82 -10.88 -3.41 1.46
C TYR A 82 -10.67 -1.99 0.91
N ALA A 83 -11.23 -0.98 1.59
CA ALA A 83 -11.15 0.44 1.24
C ALA A 83 -11.88 0.83 -0.08
N ASN A 84 -12.86 0.04 -0.55
CA ASN A 84 -13.53 0.28 -1.83
C ASN A 84 -15.03 0.57 -1.74
N ASN A 85 -15.63 0.57 -0.57
CA ASN A 85 -17.06 0.84 -0.40
C ASN A 85 -17.30 1.96 0.62
N PHE A 86 -17.67 3.14 0.13
CA PHE A 86 -17.90 4.34 0.92
C PHE A 86 -19.39 4.56 1.29
N THR A 87 -20.23 3.53 1.15
CA THR A 87 -21.66 3.60 1.53
C THR A 87 -21.78 4.02 2.99
N GLY A 88 -22.55 5.07 3.25
CA GLY A 88 -22.78 5.64 4.58
C GLY A 88 -21.67 6.57 5.10
N LEU A 89 -20.52 6.66 4.42
CA LEU A 89 -19.40 7.51 4.83
C LEU A 89 -19.46 8.95 4.30
N THR A 90 -20.49 9.29 3.52
CA THR A 90 -20.79 10.64 3.05
C THR A 90 -22.03 11.20 3.73
N PRO A 91 -22.16 12.53 3.93
CA PRO A 91 -21.17 13.58 3.69
C PRO A 91 -20.00 13.53 4.69
N PRO A 92 -18.89 14.27 4.43
CA PRO A 92 -17.78 14.37 5.37
C PRO A 92 -18.24 15.00 6.70
N TRP A 93 -17.56 14.67 7.79
CA TRP A 93 -17.87 15.17 9.15
C TRP A 93 -16.73 15.97 9.78
N ASP A 94 -15.66 16.19 9.03
CA ASP A 94 -14.51 16.97 9.43
C ASP A 94 -14.01 17.80 8.24
N ASP A 95 -13.62 19.04 8.46
CA ASP A 95 -13.19 19.97 7.41
C ASP A 95 -11.79 19.66 6.87
N ASN A 96 -11.03 18.77 7.52
CA ASN A 96 -9.70 18.35 7.10
C ASN A 96 -9.63 16.82 6.94
N MET A 97 -10.46 16.29 6.06
CA MET A 97 -10.66 14.87 5.80
C MET A 97 -10.36 14.51 4.36
N VAL A 98 -9.89 13.30 4.14
CA VAL A 98 -9.57 12.71 2.84
C VAL A 98 -10.18 11.31 2.77
N TYR A 99 -10.78 10.93 1.64
CA TYR A 99 -11.18 9.56 1.39
C TYR A 99 -10.04 8.77 0.76
N SER A 100 -9.65 7.68 1.44
CA SER A 100 -8.56 6.79 1.04
C SER A 100 -9.14 5.50 0.46
N PHE A 101 -8.68 5.10 -0.72
CA PHE A 101 -9.10 3.87 -1.38
C PHE A 101 -7.89 3.05 -1.82
N HIS A 102 -8.07 1.73 -2.06
CA HIS A 102 -7.02 0.81 -2.48
C HIS A 102 -7.35 0.18 -3.83
N LYS A 103 -6.30 -0.14 -4.63
CA LYS A 103 -6.48 -0.86 -5.88
C LYS A 103 -5.24 -1.70 -6.22
N TYR A 104 -5.43 -3.01 -6.41
CA TYR A 104 -4.39 -3.96 -6.78
C TYR A 104 -4.72 -4.81 -8.02
N TRP A 105 -5.97 -4.91 -8.37
CA TRP A 105 -6.49 -5.87 -9.36
C TRP A 105 -6.87 -5.23 -10.68
N SER A 106 -7.11 -6.08 -11.65
CA SER A 106 -7.51 -5.75 -13.02
C SER A 106 -6.43 -5.02 -13.85
N THR A 107 -6.68 -4.90 -15.14
CA THR A 107 -5.94 -3.99 -16.01
C THR A 107 -6.29 -2.55 -15.70
N VAL A 108 -5.36 -1.63 -15.96
CA VAL A 108 -5.62 -0.19 -15.83
C VAL A 108 -6.27 0.34 -17.10
N ASN A 109 -7.47 0.91 -16.95
CA ASN A 109 -8.25 1.58 -17.99
C ASN A 109 -8.49 3.03 -17.61
N ASP A 110 -8.85 3.86 -18.59
CA ASP A 110 -9.08 5.31 -18.37
C ASP A 110 -10.28 5.59 -17.45
N ASP A 111 -11.21 4.66 -17.32
CA ASP A 111 -12.45 4.74 -16.52
C ASP A 111 -12.33 4.10 -15.13
N ASP A 112 -11.16 3.62 -14.76
CA ASP A 112 -10.95 2.93 -13.47
C ASP A 112 -11.21 3.80 -12.23
N LEU A 113 -11.31 5.11 -12.37
CA LEU A 113 -11.64 6.04 -11.28
C LEU A 113 -13.07 6.60 -11.36
N ASP A 114 -13.85 6.25 -12.38
CA ASP A 114 -15.20 6.80 -12.61
C ASP A 114 -16.19 6.47 -11.47
N TRP A 115 -15.93 5.44 -10.71
CA TRP A 115 -16.74 5.07 -9.55
C TRP A 115 -16.54 5.96 -8.33
N ILE A 116 -15.39 6.64 -8.20
CA ILE A 116 -15.02 7.40 -6.99
C ILE A 116 -14.87 8.90 -7.26
N LEU A 117 -14.47 9.31 -8.46
CA LEU A 117 -14.32 10.73 -8.81
C LEU A 117 -15.62 11.54 -8.58
N PRO A 118 -16.83 11.04 -8.94
CA PRO A 118 -18.07 11.75 -8.66
C PRO A 118 -18.30 12.02 -7.16
N MET A 119 -17.90 11.10 -6.30
CA MET A 119 -17.99 11.28 -4.84
C MET A 119 -17.09 12.43 -4.39
N ARG A 120 -15.83 12.47 -4.86
CA ARG A 120 -14.89 13.57 -4.60
C ARG A 120 -15.52 14.92 -4.96
N ASP A 121 -16.02 15.01 -6.19
CA ASP A 121 -16.53 16.28 -6.74
C ASP A 121 -17.83 16.71 -6.02
N GLN A 122 -18.73 15.76 -5.73
CA GLN A 122 -19.98 16.03 -5.01
C GLN A 122 -19.73 16.44 -3.55
N GLN A 123 -18.79 15.81 -2.88
CA GLN A 123 -18.49 16.06 -1.46
C GLN A 123 -17.47 17.19 -1.27
N ASN A 124 -16.77 17.61 -2.33
CA ASN A 124 -15.66 18.57 -2.29
C ASN A 124 -14.57 18.15 -1.27
N VAL A 125 -14.18 16.89 -1.30
CA VAL A 125 -13.18 16.28 -0.40
C VAL A 125 -12.13 15.58 -1.24
N PRO A 126 -10.83 15.76 -0.98
CA PRO A 126 -9.77 15.10 -1.74
C PRO A 126 -9.84 13.57 -1.66
N LEU A 127 -9.28 12.92 -2.68
CA LEU A 127 -9.04 11.48 -2.71
C LEU A 127 -7.55 11.18 -2.51
N TRP A 128 -7.30 10.04 -1.90
CA TRP A 128 -5.99 9.46 -1.74
C TRP A 128 -6.04 7.96 -2.09
N MET A 129 -5.17 7.52 -2.96
CA MET A 129 -4.98 6.09 -3.19
C MET A 129 -3.96 5.59 -2.16
N GLY A 130 -4.46 5.07 -1.03
CA GLY A 130 -3.70 4.74 0.18
C GLY A 130 -2.80 3.53 0.02
N GLU A 131 -3.24 2.55 -0.78
CA GLU A 131 -2.45 1.38 -1.13
C GLU A 131 -2.66 0.95 -2.57
N SER A 132 -1.55 0.61 -3.24
CA SER A 132 -1.52 -0.08 -4.51
C SER A 132 -0.12 -0.68 -4.71
N GLY A 133 0.05 -1.57 -5.68
CA GLY A 133 1.34 -2.21 -5.93
C GLY A 133 1.18 -3.64 -6.41
N GLU A 134 2.20 -4.47 -6.17
CA GLU A 134 2.18 -5.92 -6.44
C GLU A 134 1.82 -6.28 -7.90
N ASN A 135 2.26 -5.47 -8.85
CA ASN A 135 1.95 -5.59 -10.27
C ASN A 135 3.19 -5.38 -11.16
N SER A 136 2.98 -5.36 -12.47
CA SER A 136 4.05 -5.08 -13.44
C SER A 136 4.41 -3.61 -13.53
N ASN A 137 5.62 -3.29 -14.01
CA ASN A 137 6.06 -1.93 -14.26
C ASN A 137 5.12 -1.16 -15.21
N THR A 138 4.57 -1.84 -16.22
CA THR A 138 3.58 -1.25 -17.14
C THR A 138 2.31 -0.84 -16.39
N TRP A 139 1.86 -1.68 -15.47
CA TRP A 139 0.68 -1.39 -14.64
C TRP A 139 0.94 -0.18 -13.75
N TYR A 140 2.11 -0.11 -13.10
CA TYR A 140 2.51 1.01 -12.25
C TYR A 140 2.50 2.33 -13.02
N THR A 141 3.18 2.38 -14.16
CA THR A 141 3.25 3.58 -15.01
C THR A 141 1.85 4.05 -15.41
N ARG A 142 0.97 3.14 -15.82
CA ARG A 142 -0.40 3.48 -16.26
C ARG A 142 -1.26 3.98 -15.13
N PHE A 143 -1.25 3.27 -13.99
CA PHE A 143 -2.13 3.63 -12.88
C PHE A 143 -1.69 4.94 -12.20
N ILE A 144 -0.41 5.14 -11.98
CA ILE A 144 0.12 6.40 -11.46
C ILE A 144 -0.22 7.56 -12.42
N SER A 145 -0.03 7.37 -13.74
CA SER A 145 -0.40 8.40 -14.72
C SER A 145 -1.90 8.75 -14.67
N LEU A 146 -2.76 7.75 -14.45
CA LEU A 146 -4.21 7.97 -14.31
C LEU A 146 -4.54 8.74 -13.01
N LEU A 147 -3.92 8.39 -11.90
CA LEU A 147 -4.09 9.07 -10.62
C LEU A 147 -3.65 10.52 -10.70
N GLU A 148 -2.44 10.78 -11.21
CA GLU A 148 -1.89 12.14 -11.35
C GLU A 148 -2.70 13.00 -12.33
N LYS A 149 -3.18 12.43 -13.43
CA LYS A 149 -4.09 13.12 -14.38
C LYS A 149 -5.38 13.60 -13.72
N ASN A 150 -5.83 12.93 -12.66
CA ASN A 150 -7.06 13.24 -11.93
C ASN A 150 -6.80 13.93 -10.59
N ASP A 151 -5.59 14.43 -10.34
CA ASP A 151 -5.20 15.10 -9.10
C ASP A 151 -5.45 14.22 -7.85
N VAL A 152 -5.22 12.91 -7.95
CA VAL A 152 -5.29 11.95 -6.85
C VAL A 152 -3.88 11.62 -6.37
N GLY A 153 -3.59 11.93 -5.10
CA GLY A 153 -2.35 11.53 -4.46
C GLY A 153 -2.31 10.02 -4.20
N TRP A 154 -1.11 9.47 -4.06
CA TRP A 154 -0.95 8.02 -3.93
C TRP A 154 0.19 7.60 -3.01
N ALA A 155 0.05 6.39 -2.43
CA ALA A 155 1.10 5.64 -1.75
C ALA A 155 1.20 4.22 -2.33
N TRP A 156 2.39 3.63 -2.26
CA TRP A 156 2.66 2.35 -2.88
C TRP A 156 3.04 1.28 -1.87
N TRP A 157 2.40 0.15 -1.92
CA TRP A 157 2.70 -1.05 -1.16
C TRP A 157 3.59 -1.97 -2.01
N THR A 158 4.75 -2.36 -1.61
CA THR A 158 5.51 -1.98 -0.42
C THR A 158 6.93 -1.58 -0.84
N ILE A 159 7.65 -0.86 0.00
CA ILE A 159 9.03 -0.46 -0.34
C ILE A 159 10.00 -1.63 -0.35
N LYS A 160 9.77 -2.66 0.49
CA LYS A 160 10.60 -3.86 0.60
C LYS A 160 9.73 -5.11 0.65
N LYS A 161 10.08 -6.14 -0.12
CA LYS A 161 9.38 -7.42 -0.11
C LYS A 161 10.34 -8.60 -0.06
N VAL A 162 10.03 -9.59 0.78
CA VAL A 162 10.88 -10.75 1.00
C VAL A 162 10.63 -11.79 -0.08
N GLY A 163 11.69 -12.15 -0.83
CA GLY A 163 11.62 -13.20 -1.83
C GLY A 163 10.88 -12.81 -3.12
N ASP A 164 10.58 -11.53 -3.30
CA ASP A 164 9.80 -11.02 -4.43
C ASP A 164 10.54 -9.93 -5.24
N ILE A 165 10.03 -9.59 -6.41
CA ILE A 165 10.65 -8.66 -7.35
C ILE A 165 9.78 -7.45 -7.72
N ASP A 166 8.59 -7.34 -7.18
CA ASP A 166 7.58 -6.32 -7.47
C ASP A 166 7.66 -5.07 -6.56
N SER A 167 8.73 -4.95 -5.80
CA SER A 167 8.98 -3.82 -4.90
C SER A 167 10.34 -3.16 -5.18
N PRO A 168 10.53 -1.88 -4.87
CA PRO A 168 11.80 -1.18 -5.09
C PRO A 168 13.01 -1.89 -4.48
N PHE A 169 12.81 -2.63 -3.39
CA PHE A 169 13.85 -3.43 -2.75
C PHE A 169 13.41 -4.88 -2.53
N SER A 170 14.09 -5.82 -3.20
CA SER A 170 13.94 -7.24 -2.93
C SER A 170 14.81 -7.64 -1.76
N VAL A 171 14.22 -8.28 -0.74
CA VAL A 171 14.90 -8.80 0.44
C VAL A 171 15.18 -10.28 0.24
N LYS A 172 16.42 -10.70 0.44
CA LYS A 172 16.80 -12.10 0.27
C LYS A 172 16.14 -12.98 1.32
N LEU A 173 15.31 -13.91 0.87
CA LEU A 173 14.79 -14.97 1.72
C LEU A 173 15.93 -15.89 2.18
N ASN A 174 16.08 -16.08 3.49
CA ASN A 174 17.06 -17.02 4.01
C ASN A 174 16.43 -18.40 4.28
N PRO A 175 17.20 -19.49 4.15
CA PRO A 175 16.66 -20.84 4.30
C PRO A 175 16.05 -21.15 5.68
N GLY A 176 16.57 -20.54 6.73
CA GLY A 176 16.02 -20.71 8.08
C GLY A 176 14.62 -20.07 8.21
N TYR A 177 14.43 -18.90 7.61
CA TYR A 177 13.12 -18.26 7.59
C TYR A 177 12.13 -19.02 6.70
N GLN A 178 12.59 -19.57 5.56
CA GLN A 178 11.77 -20.46 4.74
C GLN A 178 11.24 -21.65 5.56
N LYS A 179 12.09 -22.27 6.38
CA LYS A 179 11.68 -23.37 7.28
C LYS A 179 10.58 -22.95 8.27
N ILE A 180 10.63 -21.69 8.77
CA ILE A 180 9.57 -21.15 9.63
C ILE A 180 8.26 -20.99 8.83
N LEU A 181 8.33 -20.46 7.60
CA LEU A 181 7.16 -20.31 6.73
C LEU A 181 6.52 -21.65 6.39
N ASP A 182 7.33 -22.66 6.07
CA ASP A 182 6.85 -24.01 5.76
C ASP A 182 6.14 -24.63 6.99
N TYR A 183 6.69 -24.45 8.18
CA TYR A 183 6.02 -24.86 9.42
C TYR A 183 4.67 -24.15 9.63
N TRP A 184 4.61 -22.84 9.42
CA TRP A 184 3.35 -22.09 9.57
C TRP A 184 2.29 -22.50 8.56
N LYS A 185 2.69 -22.94 7.37
CA LYS A 185 1.79 -23.50 6.35
C LYS A 185 1.38 -24.94 6.61
N GLY A 186 1.99 -25.61 7.59
CA GLY A 186 1.77 -27.04 7.85
C GLY A 186 2.52 -27.97 6.88
N GLU A 187 3.52 -27.46 6.17
CA GLU A 187 4.29 -28.17 5.15
C GLU A 187 5.66 -28.70 5.68
N GLY A 188 6.04 -28.33 6.88
CA GLY A 188 7.35 -28.68 7.46
C GLY A 188 7.34 -28.88 8.97
N ASP A 189 8.43 -29.42 9.48
CA ASP A 189 8.63 -29.61 10.92
C ASP A 189 8.84 -28.28 11.64
N LYS A 190 8.38 -28.21 12.90
CA LYS A 190 8.59 -27.04 13.75
C LYS A 190 10.11 -26.87 14.01
N PRO A 191 10.69 -25.72 13.67
CA PRO A 191 12.09 -25.43 14.00
C PRO A 191 12.28 -25.34 15.53
N THR A 192 13.51 -25.59 15.99
CA THR A 192 13.85 -25.32 17.38
C THR A 192 13.84 -23.81 17.66
N GLU A 193 13.83 -23.43 18.94
CA GLU A 193 13.86 -22.02 19.35
C GLU A 193 15.13 -21.33 18.84
N GLU A 194 16.27 -21.99 18.94
CA GLU A 194 17.56 -21.47 18.47
C GLU A 194 17.59 -21.30 16.96
N GLU A 195 17.06 -22.27 16.19
CA GLU A 195 16.95 -22.18 14.74
C GLU A 195 16.03 -21.02 14.34
N ALA A 196 14.86 -20.91 14.98
CA ALA A 196 13.91 -19.85 14.69
C ALA A 196 14.48 -18.45 15.02
N TYR A 197 15.12 -18.32 16.18
CA TYR A 197 15.77 -17.05 16.57
C TYR A 197 16.88 -16.66 15.59
N ALA A 198 17.78 -17.58 15.24
CA ALA A 198 18.84 -17.31 14.27
C ALA A 198 18.30 -16.92 12.89
N ALA A 199 17.21 -17.58 12.43
CA ALA A 199 16.55 -17.28 11.18
C ALA A 199 15.92 -15.89 11.17
N MET A 200 15.24 -15.51 12.25
CA MET A 200 14.60 -14.18 12.39
C MET A 200 15.65 -13.06 12.49
N MET A 201 16.74 -13.28 13.23
CA MET A 201 17.85 -12.31 13.28
C MET A 201 18.52 -12.16 11.90
N LYS A 202 18.68 -13.26 11.15
CA LYS A 202 19.18 -13.19 9.77
C LYS A 202 18.22 -12.50 8.82
N LEU A 203 16.92 -12.65 9.01
CA LEU A 203 15.93 -11.88 8.25
C LEU A 203 16.05 -10.38 8.57
N ALA A 204 16.15 -10.02 9.85
CA ALA A 204 16.33 -8.62 10.26
C ALA A 204 17.58 -7.99 9.61
N ASP A 205 18.67 -8.75 9.54
CA ASP A 205 19.91 -8.37 8.86
C ASP A 205 19.69 -8.15 7.34
N ASN A 206 18.96 -9.07 6.70
CA ASN A 206 18.63 -8.98 5.28
C ASN A 206 17.69 -7.79 4.96
N LEU A 207 16.91 -7.31 5.93
CA LEU A 207 16.03 -6.16 5.80
C LEU A 207 16.77 -4.80 5.84
N LEU A 208 18.04 -4.77 6.27
CA LEU A 208 18.85 -3.55 6.15
C LEU A 208 18.97 -3.16 4.69
N ILE A 209 18.83 -1.87 4.38
CA ILE A 209 18.74 -1.38 3.00
C ILE A 209 19.98 -1.73 2.17
N GLU A 210 21.15 -1.72 2.80
CA GLU A 210 22.43 -2.10 2.19
C GLU A 210 22.52 -3.58 1.82
N ASN A 211 21.65 -4.42 2.38
CA ASN A 211 21.60 -5.87 2.11
C ASN A 211 20.49 -6.24 1.11
N CYS A 212 19.65 -5.27 0.73
CA CYS A 212 18.59 -5.46 -0.24
C CYS A 212 19.10 -5.31 -1.67
N LEU A 213 18.44 -5.99 -2.61
CA LEU A 213 18.65 -5.75 -4.04
C LEU A 213 17.73 -4.62 -4.49
N TYR A 214 18.33 -3.50 -4.90
CA TYR A 214 17.58 -2.37 -5.47
C TYR A 214 17.10 -2.67 -6.89
N ARG A 215 15.80 -2.61 -7.09
CA ARG A 215 15.09 -2.80 -8.37
C ARG A 215 14.83 -1.43 -9.00
N LYS A 216 15.83 -0.86 -9.65
CA LYS A 216 15.75 0.50 -10.20
C LYS A 216 14.70 0.69 -11.29
N ASP A 217 14.30 -0.39 -11.97
CA ASP A 217 13.24 -0.42 -12.97
C ASP A 217 11.87 -0.05 -12.38
N ILE A 218 11.62 -0.42 -11.13
CA ILE A 218 10.35 -0.12 -10.44
C ILE A 218 10.21 1.38 -10.17
N PRO A 219 11.12 2.08 -9.45
CA PRO A 219 11.03 3.53 -9.32
C PRO A 219 11.11 4.27 -10.67
N ASP A 220 11.80 3.72 -11.66
CA ASP A 220 11.80 4.29 -13.01
C ASP A 220 10.40 4.26 -13.63
N ALA A 221 9.69 3.13 -13.52
CA ALA A 221 8.30 2.98 -13.97
C ALA A 221 7.33 3.91 -13.21
N MET A 222 7.53 4.04 -11.89
CA MET A 222 6.65 4.85 -11.03
C MET A 222 6.81 6.36 -11.24
N PHE A 223 8.01 6.84 -11.51
CA PHE A 223 8.29 8.29 -11.50
C PHE A 223 8.68 8.83 -12.88
N ARG A 224 9.69 8.27 -13.54
CA ARG A 224 10.17 8.82 -14.82
C ARG A 224 9.25 8.46 -15.98
N GLN A 225 8.84 7.20 -16.08
CA GLN A 225 8.04 6.73 -17.21
C GLN A 225 6.62 7.32 -17.25
N THR A 226 6.09 7.83 -16.14
CA THR A 226 4.79 8.53 -16.12
C THR A 226 4.82 9.82 -16.97
N THR A 227 5.98 10.41 -17.15
CA THR A 227 6.14 11.74 -17.79
C THR A 227 6.89 11.73 -19.14
N THR A 228 7.51 10.59 -19.52
CA THR A 228 8.32 10.52 -20.75
C THR A 228 8.30 9.14 -21.40
N ASP A 229 8.51 9.10 -22.72
CA ASP A 229 8.70 7.88 -23.51
C ASP A 229 10.20 7.61 -23.77
N GLU A 230 11.09 8.40 -23.17
CA GLU A 230 12.54 8.23 -23.33
C GLU A 230 13.00 6.86 -22.85
N VAL A 231 13.83 6.20 -23.66
CA VAL A 231 14.47 4.92 -23.36
C VAL A 231 15.90 5.20 -22.89
N ILE A 232 16.26 4.66 -21.73
CA ILE A 232 17.60 4.81 -21.17
C ILE A 232 18.22 3.45 -20.88
N PRO A 233 19.55 3.28 -21.00
CA PRO A 233 20.21 2.02 -20.71
C PRO A 233 20.01 1.56 -19.26
N TYR A 234 19.67 0.28 -19.08
CA TYR A 234 19.58 -0.32 -17.74
C TYR A 234 20.90 -0.23 -16.98
N SER A 235 21.99 -0.48 -17.67
CA SER A 235 23.35 -0.38 -17.14
C SER A 235 24.17 0.56 -18.03
N LYS A 236 25.50 0.46 -17.99
CA LYS A 236 26.38 1.16 -18.92
C LYS A 236 26.14 0.69 -20.36
N LYS A 237 26.48 1.55 -21.33
CA LYS A 237 26.46 1.24 -22.76
C LYS A 237 27.16 -0.08 -23.05
N GLN A 238 26.44 -0.99 -23.69
CA GLN A 238 26.97 -2.28 -24.12
C GLN A 238 27.92 -2.11 -25.30
N THR A 239 28.98 -2.91 -25.36
CA THR A 239 29.97 -2.91 -26.45
C THR A 239 30.07 -4.28 -27.12
N ILE A 240 30.21 -4.27 -28.44
CA ILE A 240 30.44 -5.46 -29.26
C ILE A 240 31.80 -5.36 -29.92
N PRO A 241 32.68 -6.38 -29.80
CA PRO A 241 32.45 -7.67 -29.12
C PRO A 241 32.50 -7.55 -27.59
N GLY A 242 31.63 -8.33 -26.91
CA GLY A 242 31.54 -8.36 -25.44
C GLY A 242 30.44 -9.29 -24.95
N ARG A 243 30.33 -9.42 -23.64
CA ARG A 243 29.20 -10.13 -23.01
C ARG A 243 28.06 -9.15 -22.77
N ILE A 244 26.88 -9.50 -23.26
CA ILE A 244 25.62 -8.79 -23.00
C ILE A 244 24.74 -9.73 -22.19
N ASP A 245 24.25 -9.27 -21.06
CA ASP A 245 23.24 -9.96 -20.27
C ASP A 245 21.86 -9.52 -20.77
N LEU A 246 21.07 -10.46 -21.30
CA LEU A 246 19.77 -10.16 -21.91
C LEU A 246 18.69 -9.78 -20.88
N SER A 247 18.94 -10.01 -19.58
CA SER A 247 18.08 -9.50 -18.51
C SER A 247 18.23 -8.00 -18.26
N ASP A 248 19.34 -7.39 -18.73
CA ASP A 248 19.65 -5.97 -18.60
C ASP A 248 19.09 -5.17 -19.81
N TYR A 249 17.81 -5.39 -20.14
CA TYR A 249 17.16 -4.59 -21.18
C TYR A 249 16.93 -3.13 -20.71
N ASP A 250 16.78 -2.23 -21.67
CA ASP A 250 16.68 -0.80 -21.40
C ASP A 250 15.46 -0.44 -20.54
N LEU A 251 15.59 0.62 -19.76
CA LEU A 251 14.49 1.18 -18.97
C LEU A 251 13.61 2.08 -19.85
N GLY A 252 12.32 1.91 -19.75
CA GLY A 252 11.32 2.66 -20.49
C GLY A 252 9.99 1.93 -20.58
N LYS A 253 9.00 2.59 -21.17
CA LYS A 253 7.64 2.02 -21.32
C LYS A 253 7.62 0.80 -22.23
N ASN A 254 6.62 -0.06 -22.02
CA ASN A 254 6.23 -1.09 -22.97
C ASN A 254 5.96 -0.46 -24.36
N ASN A 255 6.37 -1.12 -25.43
CA ASN A 255 6.41 -0.67 -26.82
C ASN A 255 7.48 0.36 -27.18
N PHE A 256 8.31 0.82 -26.22
CA PHE A 256 9.45 1.69 -26.45
C PHE A 256 10.76 1.00 -26.09
N ALA A 257 10.96 0.59 -24.85
CA ALA A 257 12.18 -0.09 -24.39
C ALA A 257 12.08 -1.61 -24.55
N TYR A 258 10.91 -2.19 -24.50
CA TYR A 258 10.62 -3.60 -24.65
C TYR A 258 9.20 -3.80 -25.21
N TYR A 259 8.85 -5.05 -25.53
CA TYR A 259 7.51 -5.42 -25.94
C TYR A 259 7.01 -6.60 -25.11
N ASP A 260 5.95 -6.35 -24.34
CA ASP A 260 5.24 -7.33 -23.55
C ASP A 260 3.76 -7.36 -23.96
N THR A 261 3.27 -8.56 -24.25
CA THR A 261 1.86 -8.78 -24.60
C THR A 261 0.95 -8.91 -23.40
N SER A 262 1.50 -9.18 -22.22
CA SER A 262 0.78 -9.32 -20.97
C SER A 262 0.85 -8.02 -20.17
N VAL A 263 -0.11 -7.13 -20.40
CA VAL A 263 -0.23 -5.84 -19.70
C VAL A 263 -1.26 -5.87 -18.57
N SER A 264 -1.81 -7.05 -18.31
CA SER A 264 -2.73 -7.31 -17.21
C SER A 264 -1.98 -7.53 -15.89
N ASP A 265 -2.75 -7.62 -14.82
CA ASP A 265 -2.27 -8.03 -13.49
C ASP A 265 -1.41 -9.30 -13.59
N ASN A 266 -0.15 -9.23 -13.21
CA ASN A 266 0.85 -10.31 -13.26
C ASN A 266 1.41 -10.58 -11.86
N ARG A 267 0.55 -10.68 -10.86
CA ARG A 267 0.93 -11.11 -9.51
C ARG A 267 1.52 -12.52 -9.47
#